data_968fac4757dcf2085f5f8985b48be5f4
#
_entry.id   968fac4757dcf2085f5f8985b48be5f4
#
_cell.length_a   1.000
_cell.length_b   1.000
_cell.length_c   1.000
_cell.angle_alpha   90.00
_cell.angle_beta   90.00
_cell.angle_gamma   90.00
#
_symmetry.space_group_name_H-M   'P 1'
#
loop_
_entity.id
_entity.type
_entity.pdbx_description
1 polymer ?
#
loop_
_entity_poly.entity_id
_entity_poly.type
_entity_poly.pdbx_seq_one_letter_code
_entity_poly.pdbx_strand_id
1 'polypeptide(L)'
;MKNILLPLFIILSAIVNIQAQFISKANYALAEKFRNIGLGSLFAQNSMTIYPRFINGTDKFWFDFRSSQGTSHYFVDPEKRLKEPLFNMEIVNARLSEDSRQVVNMKNFHPSELQFSEDFKKITFSYQEYDYEYNRSTQTIRRLPEKNSENPDTEEGEIMYSYLTFSPDGQYVLYARDHNLYVRGVKNKGVDTTEIQLTTDGEPHYSYARENNNGKTGKNVAAAAKWCKDSKHIYIVRGDSRKVKDMFIVNSLETPRPTLQQYRYEMPGDRELCQYELWVLNRENRKVRKIQTEKWPDQYISVLQSSEKGDRIYFERFKRTWDETDLCVADTKTGTVRELIHETDKPYRDVHLKNVVILNDGADILYRSERSGWGHYYHYDGNGNLKNTITSGDWCAGPIISIDTLKREIYFYGFGREPGNDPYYYMLYKAHIDQEGVSLLSGENAQHNVNFSPTHRFYIDTYSRVDRAPRLMLRNNKGKVLMELARPD
;
A
#
# COMPACT_ATOMS: atom_id res chain seq x y z
N MET A 1 62.71 4.07 35.74
CA MET A 1 62.09 5.12 34.90
C MET A 1 61.29 4.62 33.71
N LYS A 2 61.48 3.36 33.22
CA LYS A 2 60.73 2.80 32.08
C LYS A 2 59.27 2.44 32.37
N ASN A 3 58.88 2.20 33.63
CA ASN A 3 57.52 1.73 33.98
C ASN A 3 56.51 2.85 34.31
N ILE A 4 56.95 4.14 34.31
CA ILE A 4 56.06 5.26 34.53
C ILE A 4 55.64 5.96 33.24
N LEU A 5 56.41 5.80 32.18
CA LEU A 5 56.09 6.40 30.87
C LEU A 5 54.93 5.73 30.14
N LEU A 6 54.70 4.41 30.30
CA LEU A 6 53.63 3.68 29.61
C LEU A 6 52.22 4.09 30.08
N PRO A 7 51.93 4.17 31.40
CA PRO A 7 50.62 4.65 31.85
C PRO A 7 50.38 6.14 31.55
N LEU A 8 51.47 6.96 31.52
CA LEU A 8 51.31 8.37 31.16
C LEU A 8 50.94 8.56 29.68
N PHE A 9 51.47 7.70 28.78
CA PHE A 9 51.13 7.71 27.35
C PHE A 9 49.69 7.26 27.10
N ILE A 10 49.21 6.24 27.83
CA ILE A 10 47.81 5.78 27.75
C ILE A 10 46.84 6.83 28.29
N ILE A 11 47.19 7.52 29.35
CA ILE A 11 46.37 8.61 29.90
C ILE A 11 46.36 9.81 28.93
N LEU A 12 47.48 10.18 28.31
CA LEU A 12 47.54 11.25 27.32
C LEU A 12 46.75 10.90 26.06
N SER A 13 46.85 9.65 25.57
CA SER A 13 46.04 9.22 24.42
C SER A 13 44.56 9.11 24.70
N ALA A 14 44.14 8.73 25.90
CA ALA A 14 42.76 8.77 26.37
C ALA A 14 42.21 10.21 26.49
N ILE A 15 43.01 11.16 26.97
CA ILE A 15 42.63 12.56 27.04
C ILE A 15 42.49 13.20 25.67
N VAL A 16 43.35 12.87 24.70
CA VAL A 16 43.25 13.37 23.33
C VAL A 16 41.99 12.80 22.63
N ASN A 17 41.67 11.53 22.87
CA ASN A 17 40.42 10.95 22.32
C ASN A 17 39.16 11.51 22.98
N ILE A 18 39.20 11.87 24.28
CA ILE A 18 38.09 12.53 24.97
C ILE A 18 37.90 13.96 24.49
N GLN A 19 38.98 14.69 24.21
CA GLN A 19 38.88 16.05 23.66
C GLN A 19 38.34 16.05 22.21
N ALA A 20 38.64 15.06 21.41
CA ALA A 20 38.09 14.93 20.06
C ALA A 20 36.55 14.74 20.06
N GLN A 21 35.97 14.15 21.09
CA GLN A 21 34.52 13.99 21.23
C GLN A 21 33.79 15.25 21.74
N PHE A 22 34.50 16.24 22.33
CA PHE A 22 33.91 17.44 22.90
C PHE A 22 34.04 18.70 22.05
N ILE A 23 34.65 18.64 20.84
CA ILE A 23 34.97 19.84 20.05
C ILE A 23 33.85 20.26 19.10
N SER A 24 32.89 19.40 18.78
CA SER A 24 31.74 19.85 17.98
C SER A 24 30.60 20.29 18.91
N LYS A 25 30.48 21.60 19.21
CA LYS A 25 29.22 22.12 19.74
C LYS A 25 28.10 21.67 18.76
N ALA A 26 27.14 20.90 19.27
CA ALA A 26 25.99 20.52 18.50
C ALA A 26 25.35 21.79 17.90
N ASN A 27 25.28 21.84 16.57
CA ASN A 27 24.68 22.96 15.87
C ASN A 27 23.18 22.67 15.65
N TYR A 28 22.40 22.91 16.72
CA TYR A 28 20.94 22.66 16.65
C TYR A 28 20.25 23.53 15.58
N ALA A 29 20.74 24.76 15.36
CA ALA A 29 20.19 25.63 14.31
C ALA A 29 20.43 25.06 12.90
N LEU A 30 21.58 24.41 12.68
CA LEU A 30 21.85 23.70 11.43
C LEU A 30 21.03 22.41 11.35
N ALA A 31 20.96 21.63 12.42
CA ALA A 31 20.16 20.40 12.47
C ALA A 31 18.67 20.68 12.21
N GLU A 32 18.14 21.77 12.73
CA GLU A 32 16.74 22.17 12.51
C GLU A 32 16.43 22.41 11.03
N LYS A 33 17.38 22.91 10.23
CA LYS A 33 17.21 23.07 8.77
C LYS A 33 17.05 21.74 8.03
N PHE A 34 17.52 20.62 8.59
CA PHE A 34 17.42 19.29 8.01
C PHE A 34 16.24 18.48 8.56
N ARG A 35 15.39 19.06 9.43
CA ARG A 35 14.12 18.42 9.78
C ARG A 35 13.20 18.38 8.57
N ASN A 36 12.31 17.38 8.50
CA ASN A 36 11.35 17.19 7.40
C ASN A 36 10.59 18.47 7.03
N ILE A 37 10.23 19.30 8.01
CA ILE A 37 9.57 20.60 7.79
C ILE A 37 10.51 21.61 7.11
N GLY A 38 11.78 21.65 7.53
CA GLY A 38 12.79 22.54 6.94
C GLY A 38 13.18 22.13 5.52
N LEU A 39 13.34 20.83 5.26
CA LEU A 39 13.63 20.30 3.92
C LEU A 39 12.47 20.55 2.97
N GLY A 40 11.22 20.42 3.43
CA GLY A 40 10.03 20.68 2.61
C GLY A 40 9.92 22.11 2.10
N SER A 41 10.63 23.07 2.70
CA SER A 41 10.70 24.47 2.21
C SER A 41 11.75 24.70 1.14
N LEU A 42 12.70 23.76 0.96
CA LEU A 42 13.77 23.86 -0.05
C LEU A 42 13.35 23.39 -1.43
N PHE A 43 12.24 22.68 -1.52
CA PHE A 43 11.72 22.11 -2.78
C PHE A 43 10.29 22.59 -3.01
N ALA A 44 9.90 22.76 -4.26
CA ALA A 44 8.49 22.86 -4.57
C ALA A 44 7.81 21.55 -4.16
N GLN A 45 6.84 21.60 -3.26
CA GLN A 45 6.13 20.41 -2.76
C GLN A 45 5.56 19.63 -3.95
N ASN A 46 5.78 18.31 -4.02
CA ASN A 46 5.43 17.42 -5.14
C ASN A 46 6.23 17.63 -6.45
N SER A 47 7.42 18.29 -6.42
CA SER A 47 8.30 18.39 -7.58
C SER A 47 9.22 17.17 -7.78
N MET A 48 9.31 16.29 -6.79
CA MET A 48 10.26 15.17 -6.77
C MET A 48 9.74 13.92 -7.46
N THR A 49 8.44 13.84 -7.73
CA THR A 49 7.78 12.70 -8.39
C THR A 49 6.56 13.16 -9.15
N ILE A 50 6.04 12.30 -10.03
CA ILE A 50 4.73 12.47 -10.67
C ILE A 50 3.85 11.27 -10.37
N TYR A 51 2.55 11.53 -10.30
CA TYR A 51 1.52 10.51 -10.14
C TYR A 51 0.70 10.44 -11.43
N PRO A 52 1.02 9.49 -12.33
CA PRO A 52 0.30 9.37 -13.60
C PRO A 52 -1.14 8.94 -13.36
N ARG A 53 -2.07 9.62 -13.99
CA ARG A 53 -3.48 9.25 -14.02
C ARG A 53 -3.82 8.73 -15.39
N PHE A 54 -3.88 7.41 -15.53
CA PHE A 54 -4.17 6.74 -16.80
C PHE A 54 -5.62 6.98 -17.21
N ILE A 55 -5.84 7.23 -18.50
CA ILE A 55 -7.11 7.68 -19.05
C ILE A 55 -7.86 6.49 -19.63
N ASN A 56 -9.09 6.23 -19.16
CA ASN A 56 -10.01 5.23 -19.70
C ASN A 56 -9.36 3.85 -19.90
N GLY A 57 -8.49 3.42 -18.99
CA GLY A 57 -7.79 2.13 -19.09
C GLY A 57 -6.76 2.01 -20.21
N THR A 58 -6.45 3.10 -20.90
CA THR A 58 -5.41 3.17 -21.95
C THR A 58 -4.03 3.48 -21.36
N ASP A 59 -2.99 3.42 -22.21
CA ASP A 59 -1.64 3.83 -21.81
C ASP A 59 -1.45 5.36 -21.81
N LYS A 60 -2.41 6.13 -22.32
CA LYS A 60 -2.40 7.58 -22.25
C LYS A 60 -2.68 8.01 -20.81
N PHE A 61 -1.99 9.05 -20.39
CA PHE A 61 -2.14 9.57 -19.04
C PHE A 61 -1.97 11.07 -18.99
N TRP A 62 -2.40 11.64 -17.89
CA TRP A 62 -2.07 13.01 -17.53
C TRP A 62 -1.43 13.04 -16.14
N PHE A 63 -0.70 14.10 -15.87
CA PHE A 63 -0.10 14.37 -14.58
C PHE A 63 0.03 15.87 -14.32
N ASP A 64 0.05 16.22 -13.07
CA ASP A 64 0.43 17.54 -12.59
C ASP A 64 1.87 17.54 -12.10
N PHE A 65 2.58 18.62 -12.38
CA PHE A 65 3.94 18.82 -11.94
C PHE A 65 4.08 20.21 -11.35
N ARG A 66 4.57 20.30 -10.12
CA ARG A 66 4.78 21.54 -9.40
C ARG A 66 6.24 21.98 -9.54
N SER A 67 6.46 23.21 -9.94
CA SER A 67 7.76 23.88 -10.04
C SER A 67 7.74 25.18 -9.24
N SER A 68 8.87 25.90 -9.21
CA SER A 68 8.95 27.28 -8.67
C SER A 68 7.99 28.24 -9.37
N GLN A 69 7.60 27.94 -10.62
CA GLN A 69 6.67 28.75 -11.42
C GLN A 69 5.19 28.44 -11.15
N GLY A 70 4.91 27.39 -10.38
CA GLY A 70 3.55 26.92 -10.09
C GLY A 70 3.27 25.51 -10.61
N THR A 71 1.99 25.13 -10.66
CA THR A 71 1.55 23.81 -11.11
C THR A 71 1.24 23.83 -12.61
N SER A 72 1.85 22.90 -13.34
CA SER A 72 1.58 22.63 -14.75
C SER A 72 0.91 21.28 -14.92
N HIS A 73 0.00 21.17 -15.87
CA HIS A 73 -0.73 19.94 -16.18
C HIS A 73 -0.34 19.47 -17.58
N TYR A 74 0.02 18.20 -17.72
CA TYR A 74 0.48 17.61 -18.96
C TYR A 74 -0.35 16.40 -19.36
N PHE A 75 -0.64 16.30 -20.64
CA PHE A 75 -1.13 15.08 -21.28
C PHE A 75 0.02 14.37 -21.97
N VAL A 76 0.05 13.04 -21.88
CA VAL A 76 1.07 12.20 -22.50
C VAL A 76 0.42 11.08 -23.32
N ASP A 77 0.86 10.95 -24.57
CA ASP A 77 0.60 9.79 -25.42
C ASP A 77 1.92 9.03 -25.63
N PRO A 78 2.14 7.92 -24.90
CA PRO A 78 3.38 7.15 -24.97
C PRO A 78 3.70 6.59 -26.36
N GLU A 79 2.68 6.17 -27.13
CA GLU A 79 2.85 5.60 -28.46
C GLU A 79 3.40 6.64 -29.45
N LYS A 80 2.89 7.85 -29.36
CA LYS A 80 3.32 8.97 -30.20
C LYS A 80 4.54 9.69 -29.66
N ARG A 81 5.01 9.33 -28.46
CA ARG A 81 6.04 10.06 -27.69
C ARG A 81 5.70 11.55 -27.59
N LEU A 82 4.43 11.84 -27.34
CA LEU A 82 3.90 13.19 -27.25
C LEU A 82 3.72 13.57 -25.78
N LYS A 83 4.22 14.71 -25.40
CA LYS A 83 3.91 15.40 -24.15
C LYS A 83 3.51 16.82 -24.48
N GLU A 84 2.34 17.22 -24.07
CA GLU A 84 1.82 18.57 -24.32
C GLU A 84 1.08 19.12 -23.10
N PRO A 85 0.93 20.44 -22.94
CA PRO A 85 0.08 21.01 -21.92
C PRO A 85 -1.34 20.45 -22.02
N LEU A 86 -1.90 20.09 -20.89
CA LEU A 86 -3.28 19.56 -20.80
C LEU A 86 -4.29 20.67 -21.13
N PHE A 87 -4.01 21.90 -20.68
CA PHE A 87 -4.83 23.08 -20.84
C PHE A 87 -4.02 24.24 -21.44
N ASN A 88 -4.68 25.10 -22.22
CA ASN A 88 -4.21 26.45 -22.45
C ASN A 88 -4.58 27.30 -21.21
N MET A 89 -3.60 27.55 -20.35
CA MET A 89 -3.83 28.16 -19.05
C MET A 89 -4.35 29.60 -19.13
N GLU A 90 -4.04 30.32 -20.20
CA GLU A 90 -4.56 31.69 -20.41
C GLU A 90 -6.06 31.69 -20.67
N ILE A 91 -6.52 30.79 -21.53
CA ILE A 91 -7.94 30.64 -21.88
C ILE A 91 -8.73 30.11 -20.67
N VAL A 92 -8.18 29.13 -19.97
CA VAL A 92 -8.83 28.58 -18.75
C VAL A 92 -8.92 29.67 -17.67
N ASN A 93 -7.83 30.42 -17.44
CA ASN A 93 -7.82 31.51 -16.46
C ASN A 93 -8.85 32.59 -16.77
N ALA A 94 -8.93 33.01 -18.02
CA ALA A 94 -9.88 34.05 -18.45
C ALA A 94 -11.32 33.62 -18.14
N ARG A 95 -11.68 32.36 -18.49
CA ARG A 95 -13.01 31.85 -18.27
C ARG A 95 -13.35 31.66 -16.79
N LEU A 96 -12.44 31.04 -16.01
CA LEU A 96 -12.65 30.82 -14.58
C LEU A 96 -12.76 32.16 -13.81
N SER A 97 -11.97 33.16 -14.19
CA SER A 97 -12.02 34.49 -13.58
C SER A 97 -13.30 35.25 -13.93
N GLU A 98 -13.81 35.07 -15.16
CA GLU A 98 -15.09 35.64 -15.61
C GLU A 98 -16.25 35.04 -14.78
N ASP A 99 -16.31 33.70 -14.68
CA ASP A 99 -17.41 33.01 -14.01
C ASP A 99 -17.40 33.24 -12.48
N SER A 100 -16.21 33.24 -11.85
CA SER A 100 -16.06 33.46 -10.41
C SER A 100 -16.08 34.94 -10.01
N ARG A 101 -15.99 35.85 -10.96
CA ARG A 101 -15.81 37.30 -10.76
C ARG A 101 -14.62 37.67 -9.86
N GLN A 102 -13.59 36.82 -9.86
CA GLN A 102 -12.37 36.96 -9.07
C GLN A 102 -11.16 36.56 -9.92
N VAL A 103 -10.01 37.16 -9.63
CA VAL A 103 -8.75 36.75 -10.27
C VAL A 103 -8.36 35.36 -9.73
N VAL A 104 -8.32 34.37 -10.61
CA VAL A 104 -7.95 33.01 -10.26
C VAL A 104 -6.42 32.90 -10.19
N ASN A 105 -5.90 32.38 -9.08
CA ASN A 105 -4.47 32.10 -8.93
C ASN A 105 -4.09 30.79 -9.62
N MET A 106 -3.69 30.87 -10.88
CA MET A 106 -3.35 29.71 -11.69
C MET A 106 -2.11 28.93 -11.22
N LYS A 107 -1.26 29.48 -10.35
CA LYS A 107 -0.16 28.74 -9.73
C LYS A 107 -0.64 27.60 -8.84
N ASN A 108 -1.84 27.72 -8.30
CA ASN A 108 -2.51 26.73 -7.44
C ASN A 108 -3.77 26.16 -8.09
N PHE A 109 -3.85 26.16 -9.42
CA PHE A 109 -4.98 25.57 -10.11
C PHE A 109 -4.95 24.04 -10.00
N HIS A 110 -5.97 23.47 -9.36
CA HIS A 110 -6.16 22.04 -9.19
C HIS A 110 -7.58 21.67 -9.59
N PRO A 111 -7.80 21.31 -10.86
CA PRO A 111 -9.10 20.83 -11.31
C PRO A 111 -9.38 19.46 -10.68
N SER A 112 -10.63 19.25 -10.26
CA SER A 112 -11.13 17.96 -9.74
C SER A 112 -12.01 17.25 -10.79
N GLU A 113 -12.29 15.97 -10.57
CA GLU A 113 -13.20 15.15 -11.38
C GLU A 113 -12.91 15.18 -12.89
N LEU A 114 -11.62 15.15 -13.27
CA LEU A 114 -11.25 15.14 -14.68
C LEU A 114 -11.75 13.87 -15.38
N GLN A 115 -12.54 14.06 -16.42
CA GLN A 115 -12.99 12.99 -17.30
C GLN A 115 -12.67 13.34 -18.75
N PHE A 116 -12.24 12.35 -19.52
CA PHE A 116 -11.89 12.51 -20.93
C PHE A 116 -12.96 11.88 -21.82
N SER A 117 -13.25 12.54 -22.96
CA SER A 117 -14.00 11.90 -24.04
C SER A 117 -13.22 10.70 -24.63
N GLU A 118 -13.90 9.78 -25.31
CA GLU A 118 -13.27 8.59 -25.93
C GLU A 118 -12.18 8.96 -26.92
N ASP A 119 -12.34 10.06 -27.65
CA ASP A 119 -11.35 10.57 -28.62
C ASP A 119 -10.26 11.46 -27.99
N PHE A 120 -10.27 11.64 -26.65
CA PHE A 120 -9.33 12.48 -25.87
C PHE A 120 -9.30 13.95 -26.24
N LYS A 121 -10.25 14.45 -27.01
CA LYS A 121 -10.29 15.85 -27.44
C LYS A 121 -10.95 16.75 -26.42
N LYS A 122 -11.89 16.23 -25.64
CA LYS A 122 -12.63 16.97 -24.63
C LYS A 122 -12.30 16.48 -23.24
N ILE A 123 -12.25 17.42 -22.30
CA ILE A 123 -12.07 17.17 -20.88
C ILE A 123 -13.20 17.88 -20.15
N THR A 124 -13.92 17.16 -19.30
CA THR A 124 -14.77 17.77 -18.29
C THR A 124 -14.06 17.78 -16.96
N PHE A 125 -14.21 18.85 -16.21
CA PHE A 125 -13.62 18.99 -14.88
C PHE A 125 -14.45 19.94 -14.03
N SER A 126 -14.32 19.81 -12.70
CA SER A 126 -14.92 20.72 -11.74
C SER A 126 -13.87 21.67 -11.18
N TYR A 127 -14.26 22.93 -10.99
CA TYR A 127 -13.47 23.93 -10.29
C TYR A 127 -14.39 24.81 -9.46
N GLN A 128 -14.15 24.87 -8.15
CA GLN A 128 -15.08 25.44 -7.17
C GLN A 128 -16.46 24.81 -7.31
N GLU A 129 -17.51 25.61 -7.55
CA GLU A 129 -18.91 25.17 -7.63
C GLU A 129 -19.37 24.86 -9.05
N TYR A 130 -18.47 24.95 -10.07
CA TYR A 130 -18.83 24.87 -11.47
C TYR A 130 -18.15 23.74 -12.22
N ASP A 131 -18.91 23.12 -13.12
CA ASP A 131 -18.41 22.14 -14.08
C ASP A 131 -18.09 22.82 -15.41
N TYR A 132 -16.98 22.36 -16.02
CA TYR A 132 -16.48 22.91 -17.29
C TYR A 132 -16.22 21.81 -18.30
N GLU A 133 -16.41 22.12 -19.58
CA GLU A 133 -15.91 21.33 -20.70
C GLU A 133 -14.81 22.12 -21.43
N TYR A 134 -13.63 21.57 -21.53
CA TYR A 134 -12.51 22.12 -22.27
C TYR A 134 -12.24 21.26 -23.51
N ASN A 135 -12.20 21.88 -24.70
CA ASN A 135 -11.84 21.22 -25.94
C ASN A 135 -10.37 21.50 -26.26
N ARG A 136 -9.54 20.45 -26.19
CA ARG A 136 -8.09 20.52 -26.41
C ARG A 136 -7.72 20.86 -27.86
N SER A 137 -8.51 20.42 -28.84
CA SER A 137 -8.22 20.66 -30.27
C SER A 137 -8.50 22.08 -30.68
N THR A 138 -9.60 22.66 -30.21
CA THR A 138 -9.99 24.07 -30.52
C THR A 138 -9.52 25.05 -29.46
N GLN A 139 -9.01 24.55 -28.33
CA GLN A 139 -8.63 25.35 -27.15
C GLN A 139 -9.77 26.24 -26.63
N THR A 140 -11.00 25.71 -26.63
CA THR A 140 -12.17 26.45 -26.15
C THR A 140 -12.66 25.83 -24.85
N ILE A 141 -13.16 26.69 -23.95
CA ILE A 141 -13.74 26.27 -22.68
C ILE A 141 -15.16 26.83 -22.54
N ARG A 142 -16.07 26.02 -22.01
CA ARG A 142 -17.42 26.45 -21.67
C ARG A 142 -17.80 25.93 -20.30
N ARG A 143 -18.54 26.72 -19.56
CA ARG A 143 -19.23 26.27 -18.34
C ARG A 143 -20.38 25.34 -18.73
N LEU A 144 -20.53 24.24 -18.06
CA LEU A 144 -21.65 23.34 -18.21
C LEU A 144 -22.85 23.88 -17.43
N PRO A 145 -24.09 23.55 -17.84
CA PRO A 145 -25.28 23.85 -17.04
C PRO A 145 -25.12 23.23 -15.64
N GLU A 146 -25.61 23.92 -14.64
CA GLU A 146 -25.71 23.34 -13.30
C GLU A 146 -26.47 22.02 -13.42
N LYS A 147 -25.92 20.95 -12.84
CA LYS A 147 -26.69 19.71 -12.68
C LYS A 147 -27.92 20.12 -11.87
N ASN A 148 -29.09 20.10 -12.52
CA ASN A 148 -30.34 20.33 -11.82
C ASN A 148 -30.35 19.37 -10.63
N SER A 149 -30.10 19.89 -9.46
CA SER A 149 -30.33 19.19 -8.20
C SER A 149 -31.86 19.16 -7.93
N GLU A 150 -32.60 18.51 -8.86
CA GLU A 150 -33.99 18.15 -8.60
C GLU A 150 -34.09 16.99 -7.59
N ASN A 151 -33.16 16.91 -6.67
CA ASN A 151 -33.27 16.06 -5.51
C ASN A 151 -32.75 16.84 -4.29
N PRO A 152 -33.63 17.51 -3.53
CA PRO A 152 -33.24 18.12 -2.26
C PRO A 152 -32.80 17.08 -1.21
N ASP A 153 -32.83 15.80 -1.54
CA ASP A 153 -32.37 14.68 -0.69
C ASP A 153 -30.89 14.29 -0.88
N THR A 154 -30.09 15.03 -1.70
CA THR A 154 -28.70 14.68 -1.97
C THR A 154 -27.67 15.28 -1.01
N GLU A 155 -28.06 16.13 -0.08
CA GLU A 155 -27.15 16.58 0.99
C GLU A 155 -26.98 15.57 2.14
N GLU A 156 -27.81 14.52 2.21
CA GLU A 156 -27.62 13.39 3.14
C GLU A 156 -26.92 12.16 2.48
N GLY A 157 -26.57 12.21 1.21
CA GLY A 157 -26.28 11.04 0.35
C GLY A 157 -24.85 10.51 0.37
N GLU A 158 -23.87 11.22 0.87
CA GLU A 158 -22.48 10.75 0.98
C GLU A 158 -21.90 10.93 2.38
N ILE A 159 -22.64 10.53 3.39
CA ILE A 159 -21.97 10.18 4.63
C ILE A 159 -21.26 8.85 4.32
N MET A 160 -20.05 8.94 3.82
CA MET A 160 -19.11 7.84 3.80
C MET A 160 -18.84 7.49 5.26
N TYR A 161 -19.66 6.60 5.82
CA TYR A 161 -19.42 6.08 7.16
C TYR A 161 -18.10 5.33 7.10
N SER A 162 -17.04 5.93 7.59
CA SER A 162 -15.65 5.41 7.56
C SER A 162 -15.50 4.03 8.20
N TYR A 163 -16.54 3.57 8.91
CA TYR A 163 -16.58 2.26 9.54
C TYR A 163 -17.25 1.17 8.66
N LEU A 164 -17.87 1.52 7.53
CA LEU A 164 -18.51 0.55 6.65
C LEU A 164 -17.51 -0.11 5.71
N THR A 165 -17.63 -1.42 5.54
CA THR A 165 -16.87 -2.19 4.55
C THR A 165 -17.84 -2.77 3.53
N PHE A 166 -17.79 -2.28 2.29
CA PHE A 166 -18.65 -2.75 1.20
C PHE A 166 -18.26 -4.15 0.74
N SER A 167 -19.26 -4.96 0.39
CA SER A 167 -19.06 -6.22 -0.33
C SER A 167 -18.49 -5.96 -1.73
N PRO A 168 -17.77 -6.91 -2.36
CA PRO A 168 -17.22 -6.76 -3.70
C PRO A 168 -18.25 -6.37 -4.77
N ASP A 169 -19.50 -6.84 -4.66
CA ASP A 169 -20.61 -6.49 -5.55
C ASP A 169 -21.30 -5.16 -5.21
N GLY A 170 -20.88 -4.48 -4.12
CA GLY A 170 -21.44 -3.22 -3.67
C GLY A 170 -22.84 -3.30 -3.08
N GLN A 171 -23.43 -4.51 -2.93
CA GLN A 171 -24.82 -4.66 -2.49
C GLN A 171 -25.01 -4.73 -0.98
N TYR A 172 -23.93 -4.88 -0.22
CA TYR A 172 -23.97 -5.02 1.23
C TYR A 172 -22.85 -4.23 1.89
N VAL A 173 -23.08 -3.84 3.15
CA VAL A 173 -22.07 -3.23 4.03
C VAL A 173 -21.94 -4.04 5.31
N LEU A 174 -20.69 -4.20 5.78
CA LEU A 174 -20.31 -4.89 6.99
C LEU A 174 -19.75 -3.88 8.00
N TYR A 175 -20.11 -4.03 9.26
CA TYR A 175 -19.61 -3.25 10.38
C TYR A 175 -19.74 -4.02 11.70
N ALA A 176 -19.18 -3.49 12.77
CA ALA A 176 -19.29 -4.06 14.11
C ALA A 176 -20.00 -3.11 15.06
N ARG A 177 -20.65 -3.66 16.08
CA ARG A 177 -21.23 -2.95 17.23
C ARG A 177 -21.19 -3.86 18.45
N ASP A 178 -20.80 -3.33 19.59
CA ASP A 178 -20.70 -4.08 20.84
C ASP A 178 -20.00 -5.44 20.65
N HIS A 179 -18.85 -5.41 19.98
CA HIS A 179 -17.98 -6.55 19.65
C HIS A 179 -18.54 -7.55 18.62
N ASN A 180 -19.74 -7.39 18.10
CA ASN A 180 -20.39 -8.31 17.17
C ASN A 180 -20.51 -7.75 15.76
N LEU A 181 -20.67 -8.62 14.76
CA LEU A 181 -20.80 -8.28 13.34
C LEU A 181 -22.25 -8.06 12.95
N TYR A 182 -22.44 -7.07 12.11
CA TYR A 182 -23.71 -6.71 11.50
C TYR A 182 -23.55 -6.46 10.01
N VAL A 183 -24.60 -6.72 9.23
CA VAL A 183 -24.68 -6.46 7.80
C VAL A 183 -25.97 -5.73 7.47
N ARG A 184 -25.90 -4.81 6.50
CA ARG A 184 -27.05 -4.14 5.87
C ARG A 184 -26.97 -4.23 4.37
N GLY A 185 -28.11 -4.19 3.69
CA GLY A 185 -28.17 -4.02 2.24
C GLY A 185 -27.87 -2.59 1.81
N VAL A 186 -27.49 -2.42 0.57
CA VAL A 186 -27.35 -1.11 -0.09
C VAL A 186 -28.47 -0.96 -1.13
N LYS A 187 -29.25 0.10 -1.04
CA LYS A 187 -30.37 0.41 -1.94
C LYS A 187 -30.32 1.88 -2.37
N ASN A 188 -30.52 2.15 -3.65
CA ASN A 188 -30.70 3.51 -4.20
C ASN A 188 -29.69 4.55 -3.68
N LYS A 189 -28.39 4.19 -3.67
CA LYS A 189 -27.27 5.01 -3.17
C LYS A 189 -27.23 5.23 -1.63
N GLY A 190 -28.09 4.52 -0.87
CA GLY A 190 -28.12 4.57 0.59
C GLY A 190 -27.98 3.19 1.23
N VAL A 191 -27.70 3.15 2.53
CA VAL A 191 -27.66 1.92 3.33
C VAL A 191 -29.05 1.60 3.82
N ASP A 192 -29.52 0.36 3.63
CA ASP A 192 -30.82 -0.10 4.12
C ASP A 192 -30.90 0.04 5.65
N THR A 193 -32.06 0.38 6.16
CA THR A 193 -32.31 0.44 7.61
C THR A 193 -32.42 -0.95 8.24
N THR A 194 -32.75 -1.99 7.43
CA THR A 194 -32.86 -3.37 7.91
C THR A 194 -31.48 -3.93 8.19
N GLU A 195 -31.24 -4.27 9.44
CA GLU A 195 -30.00 -4.77 9.96
C GLU A 195 -30.09 -6.27 10.24
N ILE A 196 -29.04 -7.01 9.91
CA ILE A 196 -28.89 -8.43 10.25
C ILE A 196 -27.68 -8.59 11.15
N GLN A 197 -27.88 -9.07 12.36
CA GLN A 197 -26.79 -9.47 13.24
C GLN A 197 -26.26 -10.85 12.82
N LEU A 198 -24.96 -10.95 12.61
CA LEU A 198 -24.28 -12.18 12.16
C LEU A 198 -23.67 -12.98 13.31
N THR A 199 -23.26 -12.31 14.40
CA THR A 199 -22.58 -12.95 15.55
C THR A 199 -23.13 -12.44 16.87
N THR A 200 -23.02 -13.25 17.94
CA THR A 200 -23.51 -12.93 19.29
C THR A 200 -22.48 -13.23 20.38
N ASP A 201 -21.30 -13.76 20.03
CA ASP A 201 -20.26 -14.24 20.93
C ASP A 201 -19.08 -13.26 21.07
N GLY A 202 -19.23 -12.06 20.52
CA GLY A 202 -18.21 -11.00 20.63
C GLY A 202 -18.19 -10.39 22.03
N GLU A 203 -17.00 -10.24 22.60
CA GLU A 203 -16.75 -9.63 23.89
C GLU A 203 -15.41 -8.88 23.94
N PRO A 204 -15.13 -8.08 24.97
CA PRO A 204 -13.84 -7.42 25.12
C PRO A 204 -12.68 -8.42 25.05
N HIS A 205 -11.61 -8.05 24.32
CA HIS A 205 -10.43 -8.88 24.08
C HIS A 205 -10.69 -10.16 23.24
N TYR A 206 -11.91 -10.34 22.75
CA TYR A 206 -12.31 -11.37 21.79
C TYR A 206 -13.40 -10.81 20.88
N SER A 207 -13.03 -9.82 20.08
CA SER A 207 -13.94 -8.93 19.37
C SER A 207 -13.92 -9.17 17.85
N TYR A 208 -15.03 -8.87 17.19
CA TYR A 208 -15.11 -8.77 15.73
C TYR A 208 -14.88 -7.33 15.24
N ALA A 209 -14.78 -6.35 16.12
CA ALA A 209 -14.43 -4.98 15.79
C ALA A 209 -12.93 -4.84 15.53
N ARG A 210 -12.55 -3.90 14.64
CA ARG A 210 -11.13 -3.60 14.36
C ARG A 210 -10.42 -3.06 15.59
N GLU A 211 -11.07 -2.22 16.35
CA GLU A 211 -10.56 -1.67 17.59
C GLU A 211 -11.11 -2.49 18.77
N ASN A 212 -10.22 -2.86 19.67
CA ASN A 212 -10.57 -3.58 20.89
C ASN A 212 -11.20 -2.60 21.88
N ASN A 213 -12.40 -2.10 21.57
CA ASN A 213 -13.13 -1.21 22.46
C ASN A 213 -13.52 -1.99 23.74
N ASN A 214 -12.98 -1.55 24.86
CA ASN A 214 -13.16 -2.14 26.19
C ASN A 214 -14.57 -1.90 26.78
N GLY A 215 -15.61 -1.90 25.96
CA GLY A 215 -16.97 -1.73 26.47
C GLY A 215 -18.06 -1.71 25.40
N LYS A 216 -19.28 -1.99 25.86
CA LYS A 216 -20.49 -1.83 25.05
C LYS A 216 -20.81 -0.33 24.94
N THR A 217 -20.65 0.23 23.77
CA THR A 217 -20.92 1.67 23.53
C THR A 217 -22.19 1.92 22.74
N GLY A 218 -22.78 0.89 22.15
CA GLY A 218 -23.89 0.99 21.21
C GLY A 218 -23.52 1.68 19.88
N LYS A 219 -22.25 2.06 19.69
CA LYS A 219 -21.78 2.76 18.49
C LYS A 219 -21.32 1.77 17.42
N ASN A 220 -21.61 2.09 16.17
CA ASN A 220 -21.10 1.37 15.03
C ASN A 220 -19.61 1.71 14.82
N VAL A 221 -18.80 0.68 14.59
CA VAL A 221 -17.35 0.78 14.37
C VAL A 221 -16.92 -0.14 13.22
N ALA A 222 -15.72 0.07 12.70
CA ALA A 222 -15.20 -0.78 11.64
C ALA A 222 -15.02 -2.22 12.11
N ALA A 223 -15.48 -3.18 11.29
CA ALA A 223 -15.24 -4.59 11.51
C ALA A 223 -13.79 -4.97 11.21
N ALA A 224 -13.22 -5.92 11.97
CA ALA A 224 -11.98 -6.59 11.63
C ALA A 224 -12.17 -7.63 10.51
N ALA A 225 -13.39 -8.10 10.35
CA ALA A 225 -13.78 -9.06 9.32
C ALA A 225 -13.77 -8.44 7.92
N LYS A 226 -13.53 -9.29 6.92
CA LYS A 226 -13.47 -8.91 5.51
C LYS A 226 -14.36 -9.82 4.66
N TRP A 227 -14.86 -9.28 3.56
CA TRP A 227 -15.59 -10.05 2.56
C TRP A 227 -14.67 -10.98 1.77
N CYS A 228 -15.17 -12.18 1.46
CA CYS A 228 -14.65 -12.97 0.35
C CYS A 228 -15.11 -12.38 -0.98
N LYS A 229 -14.46 -12.79 -2.08
CA LYS A 229 -14.74 -12.27 -3.42
C LYS A 229 -16.17 -12.55 -3.90
N ASP A 230 -16.82 -13.59 -3.38
CA ASP A 230 -18.18 -13.98 -3.73
C ASP A 230 -19.28 -13.11 -3.09
N SER A 231 -18.94 -12.12 -2.27
CA SER A 231 -19.88 -11.25 -1.56
C SER A 231 -20.86 -11.97 -0.60
N LYS A 232 -20.66 -13.27 -0.36
CA LYS A 232 -21.49 -14.12 0.51
C LYS A 232 -20.77 -14.57 1.76
N HIS A 233 -19.52 -14.96 1.61
CA HIS A 233 -18.68 -15.37 2.72
C HIS A 233 -17.90 -14.17 3.27
N ILE A 234 -17.67 -14.24 4.57
CA ILE A 234 -16.94 -13.22 5.35
C ILE A 234 -15.92 -14.00 6.18
N TYR A 235 -14.68 -13.53 6.22
CA TYR A 235 -13.65 -14.14 7.06
C TYR A 235 -13.09 -13.15 8.07
N ILE A 236 -12.57 -13.67 9.16
CA ILE A 236 -11.86 -12.88 10.17
C ILE A 236 -10.73 -13.71 10.78
N VAL A 237 -9.59 -13.08 10.96
CA VAL A 237 -8.57 -13.54 11.91
C VAL A 237 -8.87 -12.86 13.24
N ARG A 238 -9.37 -13.63 14.19
CA ARG A 238 -9.81 -13.16 15.50
C ARG A 238 -8.75 -13.49 16.54
N GLY A 239 -8.30 -12.49 17.28
CA GLY A 239 -7.37 -12.68 18.39
C GLY A 239 -8.12 -12.85 19.72
N ASP A 240 -7.83 -13.91 20.44
CA ASP A 240 -8.27 -14.12 21.81
C ASP A 240 -7.18 -13.71 22.79
N SER A 241 -7.29 -12.51 23.34
CA SER A 241 -6.35 -11.96 24.32
C SER A 241 -6.96 -11.86 25.73
N ARG A 242 -8.05 -12.58 26.02
CA ARG A 242 -8.74 -12.55 27.33
C ARG A 242 -7.84 -12.98 28.48
N LYS A 243 -6.89 -13.91 28.23
CA LYS A 243 -5.94 -14.42 29.23
C LYS A 243 -4.63 -13.64 29.28
N VAL A 244 -4.34 -12.81 28.27
CA VAL A 244 -3.13 -11.99 28.24
C VAL A 244 -3.15 -10.99 29.40
N LYS A 245 -2.02 -10.78 30.07
CA LYS A 245 -1.91 -9.88 31.20
C LYS A 245 -1.90 -8.42 30.77
N ASP A 246 -2.29 -7.55 31.69
CA ASP A 246 -2.28 -6.10 31.48
C ASP A 246 -0.89 -5.51 31.70
N MET A 247 -0.57 -4.51 30.88
CA MET A 247 0.49 -3.57 31.09
C MET A 247 -0.10 -2.21 31.47
N PHE A 248 0.61 -1.48 32.31
CA PHE A 248 0.20 -0.17 32.82
C PHE A 248 1.24 0.87 32.45
N ILE A 249 0.79 1.96 31.82
CA ILE A 249 1.63 3.13 31.50
C ILE A 249 1.04 4.34 32.19
N VAL A 250 1.88 5.09 32.89
CA VAL A 250 1.50 6.38 33.48
C VAL A 250 1.87 7.49 32.51
N ASN A 251 0.88 8.19 31.99
CA ASN A 251 1.04 9.43 31.21
C ASN A 251 1.30 10.60 32.14
N SER A 252 2.57 10.80 32.51
CA SER A 252 2.98 11.79 33.51
C SER A 252 2.86 13.24 33.02
N LEU A 253 2.78 13.50 31.73
CA LEU A 253 2.68 14.82 31.12
C LEU A 253 1.23 15.28 30.89
N GLU A 254 0.24 14.44 31.17
CA GLU A 254 -1.16 14.82 31.03
C GLU A 254 -1.56 15.91 32.06
N THR A 255 -2.42 16.83 31.62
CA THR A 255 -2.95 17.92 32.44
C THR A 255 -4.47 17.78 32.56
N PRO A 256 -5.04 18.08 33.74
CA PRO A 256 -4.43 18.65 34.97
C PRO A 256 -3.73 17.61 35.88
N ARG A 257 -3.78 16.34 35.57
CA ARG A 257 -3.18 15.24 36.36
C ARG A 257 -2.69 14.11 35.46
N PRO A 258 -1.67 13.34 35.88
CA PRO A 258 -1.28 12.11 35.22
C PRO A 258 -2.46 11.15 35.06
N THR A 259 -2.50 10.45 33.92
CA THR A 259 -3.49 9.42 33.62
C THR A 259 -2.84 8.04 33.54
N LEU A 260 -3.62 6.99 33.78
CA LEU A 260 -3.19 5.59 33.65
C LEU A 260 -3.78 5.02 32.37
N GLN A 261 -2.90 4.50 31.50
CA GLN A 261 -3.28 3.67 30.37
C GLN A 261 -3.07 2.20 30.71
N GLN A 262 -4.09 1.38 30.51
CA GLN A 262 -4.06 -0.07 30.74
C GLN A 262 -4.40 -0.78 29.41
N TYR A 263 -3.61 -1.78 29.02
CA TYR A 263 -3.85 -2.58 27.82
C TYR A 263 -3.21 -3.96 27.92
N ARG A 264 -3.72 -4.93 27.16
CA ARG A 264 -3.14 -6.28 27.09
C ARG A 264 -1.79 -6.23 26.39
N TYR A 265 -0.78 -6.85 26.98
CA TYR A 265 0.58 -6.89 26.44
C TYR A 265 1.30 -8.18 26.77
N GLU A 266 1.86 -8.80 25.76
CA GLU A 266 2.59 -10.06 25.86
C GLU A 266 4.06 -9.77 26.14
N MET A 267 4.50 -9.97 27.39
CA MET A 267 5.90 -9.83 27.76
C MET A 267 6.72 -11.04 27.28
N PRO A 268 8.02 -10.87 27.00
CA PRO A 268 8.91 -12.01 26.79
C PRO A 268 8.87 -12.97 27.98
N GLY A 269 8.61 -14.26 27.69
CA GLY A 269 8.49 -15.30 28.72
C GLY A 269 7.09 -15.53 29.28
N ASP A 270 6.09 -14.73 28.89
CA ASP A 270 4.71 -15.01 29.27
C ASP A 270 4.22 -16.32 28.64
N ARG A 271 3.42 -17.07 29.41
CA ARG A 271 2.78 -18.31 28.95
C ARG A 271 1.43 -18.07 28.29
N GLU A 272 0.71 -17.06 28.77
CA GLU A 272 -0.60 -16.69 28.25
C GLU A 272 -0.42 -15.66 27.13
N LEU A 273 -0.56 -16.14 25.90
CA LEU A 273 -0.41 -15.37 24.66
C LEU A 273 -1.75 -15.23 23.96
N CYS A 274 -1.89 -14.23 23.11
CA CYS A 274 -3.04 -14.09 22.23
C CYS A 274 -3.13 -15.29 21.28
N GLN A 275 -4.30 -15.91 21.22
CA GLN A 275 -4.56 -17.03 20.34
C GLN A 275 -5.28 -16.53 19.10
N TYR A 276 -4.66 -16.70 17.93
CA TYR A 276 -5.27 -16.28 16.67
C TYR A 276 -6.05 -17.40 16.02
N GLU A 277 -7.28 -17.12 15.64
CA GLU A 277 -8.22 -18.05 15.04
C GLU A 277 -8.74 -17.49 13.71
N LEU A 278 -8.82 -18.34 12.68
CA LEU A 278 -9.47 -17.99 11.41
C LEU A 278 -10.91 -18.50 11.43
N TRP A 279 -11.86 -17.61 11.26
CA TRP A 279 -13.29 -17.91 11.19
C TRP A 279 -13.85 -17.51 9.84
N VAL A 280 -14.82 -18.27 9.36
CA VAL A 280 -15.60 -17.99 8.15
C VAL A 280 -17.09 -17.98 8.50
N LEU A 281 -17.77 -16.96 8.03
CA LEU A 281 -19.20 -16.77 8.19
C LEU A 281 -19.86 -16.75 6.82
N ASN A 282 -21.04 -17.35 6.70
CA ASN A 282 -21.86 -17.19 5.51
C ASN A 282 -23.04 -16.26 5.82
N ARG A 283 -23.13 -15.13 5.12
CA ARG A 283 -24.14 -14.08 5.33
C ARG A 283 -25.58 -14.58 5.13
N GLU A 284 -25.80 -15.47 4.18
CA GLU A 284 -27.15 -15.91 3.79
C GLU A 284 -27.75 -16.87 4.82
N ASN A 285 -27.00 -17.87 5.25
CA ASN A 285 -27.48 -18.90 6.20
C ASN A 285 -26.98 -18.69 7.64
N ARG A 286 -26.18 -17.64 7.89
CA ARG A 286 -25.61 -17.27 9.20
C ARG A 286 -24.76 -18.35 9.84
N LYS A 287 -24.28 -19.33 9.07
CA LYS A 287 -23.38 -20.34 9.59
C LYS A 287 -22.01 -19.75 9.84
N VAL A 288 -21.49 -20.00 11.01
CA VAL A 288 -20.15 -19.62 11.46
C VAL A 288 -19.32 -20.89 11.57
N ARG A 289 -18.11 -20.84 11.06
CA ARG A 289 -17.19 -21.98 11.08
C ARG A 289 -15.80 -21.54 11.47
N LYS A 290 -15.22 -22.22 12.45
CA LYS A 290 -13.80 -22.13 12.77
C LYS A 290 -13.02 -22.97 11.76
N ILE A 291 -11.95 -22.40 11.22
CA ILE A 291 -10.98 -23.09 10.36
C ILE A 291 -9.94 -23.78 11.26
N GLN A 292 -9.57 -25.01 10.94
CA GLN A 292 -8.63 -25.84 11.71
C GLN A 292 -7.19 -25.40 11.45
N THR A 293 -6.82 -24.25 11.97
CA THR A 293 -5.51 -23.61 11.69
C THR A 293 -4.43 -24.00 12.69
N GLU A 294 -4.78 -24.72 13.76
CA GLU A 294 -3.88 -25.03 14.87
C GLU A 294 -2.69 -25.89 14.42
N LYS A 295 -1.49 -25.39 14.64
CA LYS A 295 -0.22 -26.10 14.44
C LYS A 295 0.76 -25.76 15.57
N TRP A 296 0.95 -24.49 15.86
CA TRP A 296 1.80 -24.02 16.94
C TRP A 296 0.98 -23.26 17.98
N PRO A 297 1.33 -23.36 19.27
CA PRO A 297 0.56 -22.70 20.33
C PRO A 297 0.66 -21.16 20.29
N ASP A 298 1.66 -20.63 19.61
CA ASP A 298 2.01 -19.21 19.52
C ASP A 298 2.09 -18.72 18.08
N GLN A 299 1.22 -19.22 17.22
CA GLN A 299 1.21 -18.86 15.79
C GLN A 299 0.48 -17.55 15.49
N TYR A 300 0.90 -16.90 14.41
CA TYR A 300 0.17 -15.84 13.73
C TYR A 300 -0.49 -16.37 12.45
N ILE A 301 -1.55 -15.69 12.03
CA ILE A 301 -2.30 -16.03 10.82
C ILE A 301 -2.44 -14.77 9.96
N SER A 302 -2.11 -14.84 8.67
CA SER A 302 -2.28 -13.77 7.71
C SER A 302 -3.03 -14.28 6.49
N VAL A 303 -4.25 -13.82 6.29
CA VAL A 303 -5.04 -14.19 5.10
C VAL A 303 -4.55 -13.39 3.89
N LEU A 304 -4.27 -14.08 2.81
CA LEU A 304 -3.82 -13.52 1.53
C LEU A 304 -5.02 -13.16 0.66
N GLN A 305 -5.88 -14.13 0.38
CA GLN A 305 -7.11 -13.93 -0.42
C GLN A 305 -8.08 -15.12 -0.28
N SER A 306 -9.32 -14.92 -0.72
CA SER A 306 -10.29 -15.99 -1.01
C SER A 306 -10.28 -16.36 -2.49
N SER A 307 -10.79 -17.57 -2.80
CA SER A 307 -11.16 -17.93 -4.17
C SER A 307 -12.34 -17.08 -4.68
N GLU A 308 -12.56 -17.08 -6.01
CA GLU A 308 -13.67 -16.35 -6.63
C GLU A 308 -15.05 -16.82 -6.13
N LYS A 309 -15.18 -18.10 -5.81
CA LYS A 309 -16.41 -18.70 -5.28
C LYS A 309 -16.54 -18.63 -3.76
N GLY A 310 -15.53 -18.10 -3.06
CA GLY A 310 -15.49 -18.07 -1.59
C GLY A 310 -15.39 -19.44 -0.92
N ASP A 311 -15.16 -20.51 -1.67
CA ASP A 311 -15.07 -21.89 -1.17
C ASP A 311 -13.69 -22.22 -0.60
N ARG A 312 -12.68 -21.38 -0.86
CA ARG A 312 -11.30 -21.52 -0.37
C ARG A 312 -10.76 -20.19 0.15
N ILE A 313 -9.92 -20.29 1.18
CA ILE A 313 -9.14 -19.15 1.71
C ILE A 313 -7.67 -19.56 1.74
N TYR A 314 -6.84 -18.75 1.09
CA TYR A 314 -5.38 -18.87 1.11
C TYR A 314 -4.83 -17.99 2.22
N PHE A 315 -4.00 -18.57 3.08
CA PHE A 315 -3.42 -17.86 4.22
C PHE A 315 -2.03 -18.39 4.55
N GLU A 316 -1.23 -17.57 5.18
CA GLU A 316 -0.01 -17.98 5.84
C GLU A 316 -0.28 -18.14 7.34
N ARG A 317 0.30 -19.17 7.95
CA ARG A 317 0.51 -19.24 9.39
C ARG A 317 2.00 -19.31 9.65
N PHE A 318 2.45 -18.63 10.69
CA PHE A 318 3.86 -18.58 11.04
C PHE A 318 4.04 -18.55 12.54
N LYS A 319 5.06 -19.22 12.97
CA LYS A 319 5.46 -19.33 14.35
C LYS A 319 5.93 -17.97 14.87
N ARG A 320 5.71 -17.68 16.14
CA ARG A 320 6.11 -16.42 16.76
C ARG A 320 7.61 -16.11 16.62
N THR A 321 8.45 -17.14 16.55
CA THR A 321 9.90 -17.04 16.38
C THR A 321 10.32 -16.73 14.94
N TRP A 322 9.40 -16.75 13.97
CA TRP A 322 9.63 -16.51 12.55
C TRP A 322 10.59 -17.49 11.86
N ASP A 323 10.86 -18.63 12.48
CA ASP A 323 11.72 -19.68 11.95
C ASP A 323 10.94 -20.76 11.16
N GLU A 324 9.62 -20.77 11.28
CA GLU A 324 8.75 -21.68 10.53
C GLU A 324 7.51 -20.95 9.98
N THR A 325 7.20 -21.22 8.72
CA THR A 325 6.07 -20.62 8.00
C THR A 325 5.40 -21.65 7.09
N ASP A 326 4.08 -21.70 7.10
CA ASP A 326 3.31 -22.48 6.12
C ASP A 326 2.46 -21.55 5.27
N LEU A 327 2.43 -21.80 3.97
CA LEU A 327 1.35 -21.35 3.10
C LEU A 327 0.28 -22.45 3.07
N CYS A 328 -0.95 -22.07 3.37
CA CYS A 328 -2.08 -22.98 3.51
C CYS A 328 -3.27 -22.58 2.64
N VAL A 329 -4.12 -23.55 2.33
CA VAL A 329 -5.47 -23.34 1.82
C VAL A 329 -6.49 -24.00 2.73
N ALA A 330 -7.53 -23.25 3.10
CA ALA A 330 -8.67 -23.75 3.87
C ALA A 330 -9.88 -23.96 2.96
N ASP A 331 -10.60 -25.04 3.17
CA ASP A 331 -11.95 -25.26 2.65
C ASP A 331 -12.96 -24.58 3.58
N THR A 332 -13.71 -23.61 3.07
CA THR A 332 -14.63 -22.79 3.89
C THR A 332 -15.87 -23.58 4.32
N LYS A 333 -16.22 -24.64 3.60
CA LYS A 333 -17.39 -25.48 3.88
C LYS A 333 -17.11 -26.50 4.97
N THR A 334 -15.93 -27.12 4.99
CA THR A 334 -15.54 -28.14 5.95
C THR A 334 -14.73 -27.59 7.12
N GLY A 335 -13.99 -26.49 6.91
CA GLY A 335 -13.03 -25.92 7.86
C GLY A 335 -11.68 -26.63 7.85
N THR A 336 -11.47 -27.61 6.97
CA THR A 336 -10.20 -28.32 6.86
C THR A 336 -9.12 -27.48 6.21
N VAL A 337 -7.88 -27.68 6.64
CA VAL A 337 -6.70 -26.95 6.14
C VAL A 337 -5.76 -27.95 5.46
N ARG A 338 -5.27 -27.55 4.28
CA ARG A 338 -4.20 -28.25 3.58
C ARG A 338 -2.99 -27.31 3.51
N GLU A 339 -1.86 -27.79 3.96
CA GLU A 339 -0.55 -27.15 3.81
C GLU A 339 -0.10 -27.29 2.36
N LEU A 340 0.29 -26.17 1.74
CA LEU A 340 0.78 -26.13 0.36
C LEU A 340 2.30 -26.04 0.32
N ILE A 341 2.88 -25.16 1.13
CA ILE A 341 4.32 -24.93 1.21
C ILE A 341 4.68 -24.80 2.70
N HIS A 342 5.71 -25.54 3.11
CA HIS A 342 6.34 -25.39 4.41
C HIS A 342 7.75 -24.87 4.25
N GLU A 343 8.12 -23.87 5.03
CA GLU A 343 9.46 -23.31 5.04
C GLU A 343 10.02 -23.20 6.46
N THR A 344 11.33 -23.50 6.57
CA THR A 344 12.09 -23.29 7.80
C THR A 344 13.26 -22.38 7.50
N ASP A 345 13.46 -21.36 8.30
CA ASP A 345 14.48 -20.35 8.13
C ASP A 345 15.39 -20.29 9.37
N LYS A 346 16.68 -20.11 9.17
CA LYS A 346 17.66 -19.99 10.26
C LYS A 346 18.49 -18.74 10.09
N PRO A 347 18.53 -17.85 11.07
CA PRO A 347 17.86 -17.93 12.39
C PRO A 347 16.35 -17.59 12.34
N TYR A 348 15.89 -16.80 11.36
CA TYR A 348 14.49 -16.40 11.15
C TYR A 348 14.33 -15.79 9.75
N ARG A 349 13.11 -15.77 9.27
CA ARG A 349 12.74 -15.20 7.96
C ARG A 349 12.60 -13.69 8.01
N ASP A 350 13.09 -12.99 6.97
CA ASP A 350 12.79 -11.58 6.79
C ASP A 350 11.33 -11.37 6.38
N VAL A 351 10.54 -10.89 7.34
CA VAL A 351 9.10 -10.64 7.17
C VAL A 351 8.78 -9.45 6.29
N HIS A 352 9.72 -8.51 6.12
CA HIS A 352 9.52 -7.31 5.31
C HIS A 352 9.65 -7.61 3.82
N LEU A 353 10.40 -8.64 3.46
CA LEU A 353 10.62 -9.05 2.07
C LEU A 353 9.81 -10.26 1.66
N LYS A 354 8.98 -10.82 2.55
CA LYS A 354 8.09 -11.91 2.18
C LYS A 354 7.10 -11.45 1.10
N ASN A 355 6.87 -12.30 0.12
CA ASN A 355 5.90 -12.04 -0.94
C ASN A 355 5.30 -13.36 -1.43
N VAL A 356 3.98 -13.44 -1.42
CA VAL A 356 3.21 -14.56 -1.95
C VAL A 356 2.10 -14.01 -2.84
N VAL A 357 2.03 -14.49 -4.06
CA VAL A 357 0.98 -14.11 -5.01
C VAL A 357 0.23 -15.35 -5.46
N ILE A 358 -1.07 -15.34 -5.27
CA ILE A 358 -1.97 -16.41 -5.71
C ILE A 358 -2.65 -15.94 -6.99
N LEU A 359 -2.44 -16.64 -8.10
CA LEU A 359 -2.98 -16.31 -9.41
C LEU A 359 -3.95 -17.39 -9.90
N ASN A 360 -4.78 -17.04 -10.90
CA ASN A 360 -5.68 -17.96 -11.60
C ASN A 360 -6.54 -18.78 -10.61
N ASP A 361 -7.13 -18.09 -9.63
CA ASP A 361 -7.96 -18.68 -8.57
C ASP A 361 -7.24 -19.82 -7.80
N GLY A 362 -5.92 -19.68 -7.62
CA GLY A 362 -5.08 -20.62 -6.90
C GLY A 362 -4.42 -21.71 -7.74
N ALA A 363 -4.53 -21.67 -9.07
CA ALA A 363 -3.84 -22.61 -9.93
C ALA A 363 -2.33 -22.36 -10.04
N ASP A 364 -1.91 -21.10 -9.84
CA ASP A 364 -0.51 -20.69 -9.81
C ASP A 364 -0.19 -19.94 -8.51
N ILE A 365 0.93 -20.27 -7.90
CA ILE A 365 1.43 -19.64 -6.68
C ILE A 365 2.85 -19.16 -6.93
N LEU A 366 3.08 -17.86 -6.80
CA LEU A 366 4.42 -17.28 -6.82
C LEU A 366 4.85 -17.06 -5.37
N TYR A 367 5.90 -17.71 -4.98
CA TYR A 367 6.36 -17.72 -3.60
C TYR A 367 7.81 -17.23 -3.51
N ARG A 368 8.06 -16.17 -2.72
CA ARG A 368 9.42 -15.71 -2.43
C ARG A 368 9.98 -16.46 -1.25
N SER A 369 11.12 -17.13 -1.45
CA SER A 369 11.83 -17.92 -0.45
C SER A 369 13.30 -17.55 -0.38
N GLU A 370 13.89 -17.69 0.79
CA GLU A 370 15.34 -17.48 1.05
C GLU A 370 16.11 -18.80 1.16
N ARG A 371 15.52 -19.93 0.73
CA ARG A 371 16.08 -21.28 0.83
C ARG A 371 17.43 -21.47 0.16
N SER A 372 17.79 -20.61 -0.81
CA SER A 372 19.09 -20.64 -1.48
C SER A 372 20.16 -19.80 -0.79
N GLY A 373 19.84 -19.14 0.33
CA GLY A 373 20.68 -18.12 0.99
C GLY A 373 20.41 -16.70 0.46
N TRP A 374 19.61 -16.57 -0.61
CA TRP A 374 19.18 -15.32 -1.23
C TRP A 374 17.67 -15.36 -1.47
N GLY A 375 17.03 -14.19 -1.46
CA GLY A 375 15.58 -14.11 -1.70
C GLY A 375 15.23 -14.26 -3.17
N HIS A 376 14.51 -15.34 -3.54
CA HIS A 376 14.13 -15.61 -4.91
C HIS A 376 12.69 -16.05 -5.05
N TYR A 377 12.12 -15.92 -6.26
CA TYR A 377 10.78 -16.36 -6.60
C TYR A 377 10.77 -17.77 -7.18
N TYR A 378 9.82 -18.54 -6.70
CA TYR A 378 9.54 -19.91 -7.12
C TYR A 378 8.07 -20.02 -7.53
N HIS A 379 7.82 -20.79 -8.59
CA HIS A 379 6.47 -21.05 -9.09
C HIS A 379 5.99 -22.43 -8.67
N TYR A 380 4.83 -22.46 -8.01
CA TYR A 380 4.16 -23.68 -7.57
C TYR A 380 2.79 -23.82 -8.24
N ASP A 381 2.32 -25.07 -8.38
CA ASP A 381 0.92 -25.34 -8.72
C ASP A 381 -0.03 -25.15 -7.53
N GLY A 382 -1.34 -25.24 -7.76
CA GLY A 382 -2.36 -25.11 -6.72
C GLY A 382 -2.36 -26.24 -5.67
N ASN A 383 -1.57 -27.29 -5.88
CA ASN A 383 -1.38 -28.37 -4.94
C ASN A 383 -0.14 -28.17 -4.03
N GLY A 384 0.68 -27.16 -4.33
CA GLY A 384 1.93 -26.90 -3.62
C GLY A 384 3.12 -27.66 -4.21
N ASN A 385 3.02 -28.21 -5.43
CA ASN A 385 4.16 -28.80 -6.11
C ASN A 385 4.97 -27.71 -6.81
N LEU A 386 6.27 -27.70 -6.60
CA LEU A 386 7.21 -26.78 -7.27
C LEU A 386 7.22 -27.11 -8.78
N LYS A 387 6.92 -26.10 -9.61
CA LYS A 387 6.99 -26.18 -11.07
C LYS A 387 8.36 -25.77 -11.58
N ASN A 388 8.81 -24.60 -11.20
CA ASN A 388 10.13 -24.07 -11.58
C ASN A 388 10.61 -22.96 -10.65
N THR A 389 11.91 -22.71 -10.68
CA THR A 389 12.54 -21.50 -10.17
C THR A 389 12.33 -20.37 -11.19
N ILE A 390 11.96 -19.18 -10.75
CA ILE A 390 11.79 -17.99 -11.60
C ILE A 390 13.06 -17.15 -11.58
N THR A 391 13.63 -16.92 -10.39
CA THR A 391 14.86 -16.13 -10.22
C THR A 391 15.87 -16.89 -9.38
N SER A 392 17.17 -16.69 -9.68
CA SER A 392 18.28 -17.35 -8.98
C SER A 392 19.55 -16.50 -9.02
N GLY A 393 20.55 -16.88 -8.21
CA GLY A 393 21.87 -16.25 -8.17
C GLY A 393 22.17 -15.56 -6.83
N ASP A 394 23.37 -14.92 -6.75
CA ASP A 394 23.87 -14.27 -5.52
C ASP A 394 23.38 -12.84 -5.42
N TRP A 395 22.08 -12.64 -5.33
CA TRP A 395 21.39 -11.36 -5.24
C TRP A 395 19.96 -11.55 -4.70
N CYS A 396 19.27 -10.47 -4.32
CA CYS A 396 17.91 -10.57 -3.80
C CYS A 396 16.84 -10.05 -4.78
N ALA A 397 15.87 -10.88 -5.10
CA ALA A 397 14.60 -10.44 -5.67
C ALA A 397 13.73 -9.79 -4.57
N GLY A 398 13.36 -8.55 -4.79
CA GLY A 398 12.48 -7.77 -3.93
C GLY A 398 11.00 -7.91 -4.29
N PRO A 399 10.14 -6.95 -3.91
CA PRO A 399 8.69 -7.04 -4.13
C PRO A 399 8.32 -7.08 -5.63
N ILE A 400 7.34 -7.90 -5.97
CA ILE A 400 6.64 -7.81 -7.25
C ILE A 400 5.78 -6.55 -7.22
N ILE A 401 5.93 -5.70 -8.23
CA ILE A 401 5.22 -4.42 -8.37
C ILE A 401 4.13 -4.45 -9.42
N SER A 402 4.20 -5.38 -10.38
CA SER A 402 3.16 -5.57 -11.39
C SER A 402 3.24 -6.96 -12.01
N ILE A 403 2.12 -7.44 -12.52
CA ILE A 403 2.00 -8.77 -13.15
C ILE A 403 1.17 -8.64 -14.42
N ASP A 404 1.76 -9.02 -15.56
CA ASP A 404 1.03 -9.22 -16.81
C ASP A 404 0.58 -10.69 -16.88
N THR A 405 -0.63 -10.96 -16.46
CA THR A 405 -1.18 -12.33 -16.42
C THR A 405 -1.36 -12.94 -17.79
N LEU A 406 -1.59 -12.13 -18.84
CA LEU A 406 -1.75 -12.59 -20.21
C LEU A 406 -0.43 -13.08 -20.81
N LYS A 407 0.65 -12.34 -20.55
CA LYS A 407 2.01 -12.71 -20.98
C LYS A 407 2.73 -13.61 -19.97
N ARG A 408 2.13 -13.82 -18.80
CA ARG A 408 2.75 -14.55 -17.69
C ARG A 408 4.11 -13.96 -17.30
N GLU A 409 4.19 -12.64 -17.23
CA GLU A 409 5.38 -11.88 -16.85
C GLU A 409 5.18 -11.20 -15.50
N ILE A 410 6.21 -11.21 -14.66
CA ILE A 410 6.27 -10.42 -13.42
C ILE A 410 7.29 -9.29 -13.58
N TYR A 411 6.95 -8.15 -12.99
CA TYR A 411 7.83 -6.99 -12.88
C TYR A 411 8.10 -6.76 -11.40
N PHE A 412 9.35 -6.72 -11.02
CA PHE A 412 9.74 -6.70 -9.61
C PHE A 412 11.02 -5.91 -9.41
N TYR A 413 11.24 -5.46 -8.18
CA TYR A 413 12.52 -4.89 -7.81
C TYR A 413 13.51 -5.99 -7.43
N GLY A 414 14.78 -5.75 -7.73
CA GLY A 414 15.89 -6.57 -7.27
C GLY A 414 17.07 -5.69 -6.88
N PHE A 415 17.93 -6.20 -6.06
CA PHE A 415 19.08 -5.46 -5.53
C PHE A 415 20.29 -6.38 -5.33
N GLY A 416 21.49 -5.78 -5.51
CA GLY A 416 22.75 -6.48 -5.37
C GLY A 416 23.19 -7.31 -6.59
N ARG A 417 22.45 -7.29 -7.73
CA ARG A 417 22.75 -8.09 -8.91
C ARG A 417 23.75 -7.43 -9.88
N GLU A 418 23.65 -6.13 -10.08
CA GLU A 418 24.40 -5.44 -11.14
C GLU A 418 25.78 -5.00 -10.60
N PRO A 419 26.90 -5.51 -11.18
CA PRO A 419 28.26 -5.14 -10.74
C PRO A 419 28.49 -3.63 -10.85
N GLY A 420 29.09 -3.03 -9.82
CA GLY A 420 29.41 -1.60 -9.78
C GLY A 420 28.26 -0.69 -9.40
N ASN A 421 27.06 -1.21 -9.26
CA ASN A 421 25.94 -0.49 -8.68
C ASN A 421 25.93 -0.61 -7.15
N ASP A 422 25.35 0.39 -6.48
CA ASP A 422 25.10 0.28 -5.05
C ASP A 422 24.10 -0.86 -4.80
N PRO A 423 24.47 -1.88 -3.98
CA PRO A 423 23.64 -3.07 -3.79
C PRO A 423 22.33 -2.80 -3.05
N TYR A 424 22.13 -1.62 -2.46
CA TYR A 424 20.90 -1.24 -1.77
C TYR A 424 19.88 -0.57 -2.68
N TYR A 425 20.26 -0.16 -3.90
CA TYR A 425 19.31 0.43 -4.83
C TYR A 425 18.41 -0.62 -5.47
N TYR A 426 17.13 -0.29 -5.51
CA TYR A 426 16.11 -1.08 -6.21
C TYR A 426 16.24 -0.86 -7.71
N MET A 427 16.62 -1.93 -8.42
CA MET A 427 16.63 -1.99 -9.87
C MET A 427 15.39 -2.71 -10.36
N LEU A 428 14.82 -2.29 -11.49
CA LEU A 428 13.64 -2.93 -12.07
C LEU A 428 14.03 -4.11 -12.95
N TYR A 429 13.42 -5.27 -12.69
CA TYR A 429 13.57 -6.49 -13.48
C TYR A 429 12.24 -6.99 -13.99
N LYS A 430 12.31 -7.82 -15.02
CA LYS A 430 11.23 -8.62 -15.56
C LYS A 430 11.64 -10.08 -15.61
N ALA A 431 10.70 -10.99 -15.31
CA ALA A 431 10.86 -12.44 -15.47
C ALA A 431 9.57 -13.07 -16.01
N HIS A 432 9.69 -14.20 -16.69
CA HIS A 432 8.56 -15.04 -17.07
C HIS A 432 8.25 -16.03 -15.96
N ILE A 433 6.95 -16.22 -15.62
CA ILE A 433 6.54 -17.08 -14.50
C ILE A 433 6.98 -18.54 -14.67
N ASP A 434 6.94 -19.05 -15.91
CA ASP A 434 7.18 -20.47 -16.23
C ASP A 434 8.64 -20.78 -16.64
N GLN A 435 9.55 -19.80 -16.52
CA GLN A 435 10.94 -19.95 -16.96
C GLN A 435 11.88 -19.29 -15.95
N GLU A 436 13.06 -19.85 -15.80
CA GLU A 436 14.13 -19.21 -15.05
C GLU A 436 14.80 -18.12 -15.88
N GLY A 437 15.11 -17.01 -15.24
CA GLY A 437 15.88 -15.91 -15.83
C GLY A 437 15.19 -14.56 -15.70
N VAL A 438 16.03 -13.52 -15.77
CA VAL A 438 15.57 -12.14 -15.58
C VAL A 438 16.14 -11.20 -16.63
N SER A 439 15.39 -10.17 -16.97
CA SER A 439 15.83 -9.05 -17.81
C SER A 439 15.85 -7.76 -17.01
N LEU A 440 16.97 -7.04 -17.00
CA LEU A 440 17.06 -5.71 -16.39
C LEU A 440 16.32 -4.69 -17.25
N LEU A 441 15.46 -3.86 -16.64
CA LEU A 441 14.70 -2.82 -17.30
C LEU A 441 15.14 -1.40 -16.91
N SER A 442 15.85 -1.23 -15.78
CA SER A 442 16.48 0.04 -15.38
C SER A 442 18.01 -0.10 -15.50
N GLY A 443 18.68 0.92 -16.03
CA GLY A 443 20.13 0.84 -16.28
C GLY A 443 20.97 1.76 -15.43
N GLU A 444 20.35 2.72 -14.73
CA GLU A 444 21.05 3.74 -13.96
C GLU A 444 21.36 3.23 -12.54
N ASN A 445 22.60 3.45 -12.06
CA ASN A 445 22.96 3.20 -10.66
C ASN A 445 22.25 4.24 -9.76
N ALA A 446 21.00 3.96 -9.39
CA ALA A 446 20.12 4.81 -8.61
C ALA A 446 18.97 4.00 -8.01
N GLN A 447 18.29 4.59 -7.04
CA GLN A 447 17.01 4.07 -6.53
C GLN A 447 15.90 4.36 -7.53
N HIS A 448 15.20 3.34 -8.00
CA HIS A 448 14.09 3.42 -8.95
C HIS A 448 12.73 3.28 -8.26
N ASN A 449 11.77 4.08 -8.71
CA ASN A 449 10.35 3.98 -8.36
C ASN A 449 9.52 4.01 -9.66
N VAL A 450 8.74 2.96 -9.88
CA VAL A 450 8.14 2.68 -11.18
C VAL A 450 6.63 2.57 -11.10
N ASN A 451 5.93 3.16 -12.09
CA ASN A 451 4.50 3.04 -12.29
C ASN A 451 4.22 2.51 -13.71
N PHE A 452 3.64 1.30 -13.80
CA PHE A 452 3.27 0.71 -15.09
C PHE A 452 1.97 1.28 -15.66
N SER A 453 1.91 1.37 -16.98
CA SER A 453 0.67 1.60 -17.70
C SER A 453 -0.24 0.35 -17.65
N PRO A 454 -1.56 0.52 -17.82
CA PRO A 454 -2.53 -0.59 -17.74
C PRO A 454 -2.21 -1.78 -18.66
N THR A 455 -1.60 -1.55 -19.83
CA THR A 455 -1.25 -2.62 -20.77
C THR A 455 0.17 -3.18 -20.58
N HIS A 456 0.92 -2.70 -19.60
CA HIS A 456 2.34 -3.05 -19.35
C HIS A 456 3.28 -2.76 -20.54
N ARG A 457 2.86 -1.97 -21.53
CA ARG A 457 3.72 -1.59 -22.68
C ARG A 457 4.69 -0.47 -22.33
N PHE A 458 4.33 0.34 -21.34
CA PHE A 458 5.08 1.51 -20.89
C PHE A 458 5.14 1.56 -19.37
N TYR A 459 6.11 2.28 -18.86
CA TYR A 459 6.17 2.65 -17.45
C TYR A 459 6.86 3.98 -17.25
N ILE A 460 6.48 4.66 -16.18
CA ILE A 460 7.13 5.87 -15.69
C ILE A 460 8.17 5.43 -14.66
N ASP A 461 9.41 5.83 -14.86
CA ASP A 461 10.55 5.55 -13.99
C ASP A 461 11.04 6.86 -13.35
N THR A 462 10.82 6.99 -12.06
CA THR A 462 11.40 8.05 -11.26
C THR A 462 12.63 7.51 -10.55
N TYR A 463 13.82 7.98 -10.88
CA TYR A 463 15.03 7.53 -10.23
C TYR A 463 15.88 8.67 -9.66
N SER A 464 16.48 8.43 -8.52
CA SER A 464 17.30 9.41 -7.80
C SER A 464 18.39 8.77 -6.96
N ARG A 465 19.30 9.60 -6.48
CA ARG A 465 20.31 9.27 -5.47
C ARG A 465 20.37 10.39 -4.44
N VAL A 466 21.04 10.14 -3.32
CA VAL A 466 21.29 11.19 -2.31
C VAL A 466 22.11 12.36 -2.85
N ASP A 467 22.90 12.14 -3.89
CA ASP A 467 23.77 13.14 -4.57
C ASP A 467 23.23 13.57 -5.94
N ARG A 468 22.04 13.12 -6.32
CA ARG A 468 21.45 13.41 -7.64
C ARG A 468 19.95 13.65 -7.53
N ALA A 469 19.51 14.80 -8.04
CA ALA A 469 18.09 15.12 -8.14
C ALA A 469 17.31 14.06 -8.96
N PRO A 470 16.04 13.85 -8.66
CA PRO A 470 15.19 12.90 -9.40
C PRO A 470 15.15 13.18 -10.91
N ARG A 471 15.07 12.10 -11.67
CA ARG A 471 14.79 12.10 -13.10
C ARG A 471 13.50 11.32 -13.34
N LEU A 472 12.61 11.88 -14.11
CA LEU A 472 11.28 11.34 -14.36
C LEU A 472 11.17 10.98 -15.84
N MET A 473 11.25 9.69 -16.14
CA MET A 473 11.40 9.17 -17.50
C MET A 473 10.21 8.31 -17.89
N LEU A 474 9.77 8.41 -19.13
CA LEU A 474 8.89 7.42 -19.75
C LEU A 474 9.75 6.37 -20.46
N ARG A 475 9.48 5.08 -20.18
CA ARG A 475 10.17 3.94 -20.81
C ARG A 475 9.16 2.97 -21.41
N ASN A 476 9.63 2.17 -22.37
CA ASN A 476 8.87 1.02 -22.84
C ASN A 476 9.21 -0.23 -21.99
N ASN A 477 8.44 -1.30 -22.17
CA ASN A 477 8.60 -2.59 -21.44
C ASN A 477 9.90 -3.38 -21.76
N LYS A 478 10.80 -2.80 -22.56
CA LYS A 478 12.16 -3.29 -22.81
C LYS A 478 13.23 -2.43 -22.10
N GLY A 479 12.80 -1.48 -21.26
CA GLY A 479 13.70 -0.57 -20.54
C GLY A 479 14.19 0.65 -21.34
N LYS A 480 13.83 0.76 -22.63
CA LYS A 480 14.29 1.88 -23.47
C LYS A 480 13.59 3.17 -23.04
N VAL A 481 14.40 4.22 -22.78
CA VAL A 481 13.91 5.58 -22.55
C VAL A 481 13.24 6.12 -23.82
N LEU A 482 12.03 6.64 -23.69
CA LEU A 482 11.27 7.26 -24.76
C LEU A 482 11.33 8.79 -24.69
N MET A 483 11.18 9.33 -23.48
CA MET A 483 11.26 10.77 -23.20
C MET A 483 11.47 11.07 -21.72
N GLU A 484 11.95 12.26 -21.39
CA GLU A 484 11.93 12.83 -20.06
C GLU A 484 10.57 13.53 -19.83
N LEU A 485 9.90 13.21 -18.73
CA LEU A 485 8.58 13.76 -18.41
C LEU A 485 8.67 15.08 -17.66
N ALA A 486 9.54 15.15 -16.67
CA ALA A 486 9.78 16.35 -15.88
C ALA A 486 11.16 16.29 -15.22
N ARG A 487 11.61 17.43 -14.75
CA ARG A 487 12.84 17.61 -13.99
C ARG A 487 12.56 18.57 -12.84
N PRO A 488 12.85 18.22 -11.60
CA PRO A 488 12.78 19.14 -10.47
C PRO A 488 13.67 20.37 -10.68
N ASP A 489 13.22 21.52 -10.23
CA ASP A 489 13.95 22.80 -10.22
C ASP A 489 14.26 23.28 -8.80
#